data_e9c80e5b83ac6f980fcde366f761b75d
#
_entry.id   e9c80e5b83ac6f980fcde366f761b75d
#
_cell.length_a   1.000
_cell.length_b   1.000
_cell.length_c   1.000
_cell.angle_alpha   90.00
_cell.angle_beta   90.00
_cell.angle_gamma   90.00
#
_symmetry.space_group_name_H-M   'P 1'
#
loop_
_entity.id
_entity.type
_entity.pdbx_description
1 polymer ?
#
loop_
_entity_poly.entity_id
_entity_poly.type
_entity_poly.pdbx_seq_one_letter_code
_entity_poly.pdbx_strand_id
1 'polypeptide(L)'
;MTDQNRLARQVAALADAHVLVVGDLMLDRFVLGSVDRISPEAPIPVFQIKNQRPMPGGASNVATNVVALGGTATLIGVTGDDEAGQVLTSLLGDQPRLVARTVVDATRPTSVKTRYVAQGQQVLRVDSEQRHAIGADVTAQLLQMIDAALPEVGALVLSDYGKGVLTPDVLRRIIDKAAARNISVVVDPYGRDFARYKQAGYI
;
A
#
# COMPACT_ATOMS: atom_id res chain seq x y z
N MET A 1 -29.13 10.78 -23.91
CA MET A 1 -27.83 10.11 -23.77
C MET A 1 -28.02 8.97 -22.78
N THR A 2 -27.77 7.73 -23.20
CA THR A 2 -27.96 6.57 -22.33
C THR A 2 -26.94 6.56 -21.19
N ASP A 3 -27.31 6.01 -20.04
CA ASP A 3 -26.45 5.89 -18.85
C ASP A 3 -25.10 5.18 -19.17
N GLN A 4 -25.13 4.22 -20.09
CA GLN A 4 -23.95 3.52 -20.60
C GLN A 4 -22.91 4.45 -21.26
N ASN A 5 -23.35 5.43 -22.05
CA ASN A 5 -22.43 6.38 -22.71
C ASN A 5 -21.80 7.36 -21.70
N ARG A 6 -22.48 7.63 -20.59
CA ARG A 6 -21.94 8.44 -19.49
C ARG A 6 -20.87 7.65 -18.74
N LEU A 7 -21.16 6.42 -18.38
CA LEU A 7 -20.22 5.53 -17.67
C LEU A 7 -18.97 5.25 -18.52
N ALA A 8 -19.12 4.96 -19.80
CA ALA A 8 -17.98 4.74 -20.69
C ALA A 8 -17.03 5.94 -20.75
N ARG A 9 -17.58 7.17 -20.79
CA ARG A 9 -16.76 8.40 -20.73
C ARG A 9 -16.07 8.59 -19.39
N GLN A 10 -16.74 8.29 -18.28
CA GLN A 10 -16.14 8.36 -16.95
C GLN A 10 -14.98 7.36 -16.79
N VAL A 11 -15.15 6.14 -17.30
CA VAL A 11 -14.07 5.13 -17.32
C VAL A 11 -12.89 5.59 -18.20
N ALA A 12 -13.17 6.15 -19.39
CA ALA A 12 -12.12 6.68 -20.25
C ALA A 12 -11.34 7.83 -19.60
N ALA A 13 -12.03 8.70 -18.84
CA ALA A 13 -11.41 9.82 -18.12
C ALA A 13 -10.49 9.38 -16.97
N LEU A 14 -10.53 8.12 -16.52
CA LEU A 14 -9.57 7.60 -15.54
C LEU A 14 -8.13 7.64 -16.06
N ALA A 15 -7.93 7.60 -17.37
CA ALA A 15 -6.62 7.68 -17.99
C ALA A 15 -5.91 9.04 -17.78
N ASP A 16 -6.68 10.09 -17.50
CA ASP A 16 -6.17 11.44 -17.24
C ASP A 16 -5.97 11.70 -15.72
N ALA A 17 -6.38 10.74 -14.88
CA ALA A 17 -6.28 10.89 -13.44
C ALA A 17 -4.82 10.72 -12.98
N HIS A 18 -4.35 11.64 -12.13
CA HIS A 18 -3.11 11.48 -11.36
C HIS A 18 -3.45 11.46 -9.87
N VAL A 19 -3.14 10.35 -9.23
CA VAL A 19 -3.49 10.09 -7.82
C VAL A 19 -2.22 9.97 -6.98
N LEU A 20 -2.16 10.73 -5.88
CA LEU A 20 -1.16 10.50 -4.84
C LEU A 20 -1.69 9.44 -3.87
N VAL A 21 -0.96 8.36 -3.68
CA VAL A 21 -1.26 7.32 -2.69
C VAL A 21 -0.22 7.40 -1.58
N VAL A 22 -0.66 7.57 -0.35
CA VAL A 22 0.22 7.62 0.83
C VAL A 22 -0.27 6.60 1.85
N GLY A 23 0.63 5.80 2.40
CA GLY A 23 0.21 4.83 3.43
C GLY A 23 1.23 3.75 3.74
N ASP A 24 0.72 2.70 4.37
CA ASP A 24 1.51 1.56 4.79
C ASP A 24 1.83 0.65 3.59
N LEU A 25 3.09 0.64 3.18
CA LEU A 25 3.60 -0.25 2.14
C LEU A 25 3.79 -1.65 2.71
N MET A 26 3.53 -2.67 1.90
CA MET A 26 3.82 -4.04 2.28
C MET A 26 4.09 -4.93 1.08
N LEU A 27 4.81 -6.01 1.32
CA LEU A 27 5.04 -7.08 0.35
C LEU A 27 4.11 -8.25 0.68
N ASP A 28 3.19 -8.55 -0.22
CA ASP A 28 2.42 -9.80 -0.17
C ASP A 28 3.23 -10.90 -0.86
N ARG A 29 3.46 -12.01 -0.17
CA ARG A 29 4.19 -13.16 -0.70
C ARG A 29 3.27 -14.38 -0.72
N PHE A 30 2.95 -14.88 -1.91
CA PHE A 30 2.20 -16.11 -2.08
C PHE A 30 3.17 -17.26 -2.25
N VAL A 31 3.11 -18.22 -1.34
CA VAL A 31 3.89 -19.47 -1.38
C VAL A 31 2.95 -20.59 -1.75
N LEU A 32 3.06 -21.06 -3.00
CA LEU A 32 2.22 -22.11 -3.56
C LEU A 32 2.91 -23.46 -3.36
N GLY A 33 2.14 -24.45 -2.91
CA GLY A 33 2.71 -25.76 -2.62
C GLY A 33 1.67 -26.85 -2.38
N SER A 34 2.10 -27.90 -1.72
CA SER A 34 1.25 -29.02 -1.29
C SER A 34 1.57 -29.43 0.15
N VAL A 35 0.58 -30.06 0.77
CA VAL A 35 0.69 -30.70 2.09
C VAL A 35 0.29 -32.15 1.93
N ASP A 36 1.27 -33.04 1.80
CA ASP A 36 1.03 -34.43 1.46
C ASP A 36 1.42 -35.41 2.60
N ARG A 37 2.06 -34.91 3.66
CA ARG A 37 2.53 -35.73 4.79
C ARG A 37 2.59 -34.93 6.09
N ILE A 38 2.58 -35.68 7.19
CA ILE A 38 2.88 -35.18 8.54
C ILE A 38 4.37 -35.31 8.82
N SER A 39 4.96 -34.40 9.57
CA SER A 39 6.36 -34.44 9.98
C SER A 39 6.60 -35.61 10.94
N PRO A 40 7.75 -36.33 10.83
CA PRO A 40 8.15 -37.29 11.84
C PRO A 40 8.63 -36.66 13.16
N GLU A 41 8.94 -35.32 13.16
CA GLU A 41 9.45 -34.61 14.32
C GLU A 41 8.35 -34.11 15.25
N ALA A 42 7.14 -33.85 14.70
CA ALA A 42 5.99 -33.35 15.44
C ALA A 42 4.69 -33.60 14.63
N PRO A 43 3.50 -33.62 15.25
CA PRO A 43 2.23 -33.83 14.53
C PRO A 43 1.82 -32.55 13.75
N ILE A 44 2.67 -32.08 12.87
CA ILE A 44 2.48 -30.89 12.04
C ILE A 44 2.55 -31.27 10.54
N PRO A 45 1.76 -30.59 9.68
CA PRO A 45 1.85 -30.78 8.24
C PRO A 45 3.19 -30.29 7.69
N VAL A 46 3.75 -31.01 6.72
CA VAL A 46 4.91 -30.58 5.94
C VAL A 46 4.42 -29.87 4.69
N PHE A 47 4.67 -28.56 4.60
CA PHE A 47 4.36 -27.77 3.41
C PHE A 47 5.54 -27.85 2.42
N GLN A 48 5.30 -28.46 1.26
CA GLN A 48 6.29 -28.54 0.20
C GLN A 48 6.10 -27.38 -0.79
N ILE A 49 7.08 -26.47 -0.81
CA ILE A 49 7.03 -25.26 -1.67
C ILE A 49 7.28 -25.68 -3.13
N LYS A 50 6.40 -25.21 -4.04
CA LYS A 50 6.51 -25.40 -5.49
C LYS A 50 6.83 -24.10 -6.21
N ASN A 51 6.25 -22.98 -5.74
CA ASN A 51 6.45 -21.66 -6.34
C ASN A 51 6.28 -20.56 -5.29
N GLN A 52 6.90 -19.41 -5.53
CA GLN A 52 6.71 -18.20 -4.73
C GLN A 52 6.45 -17.01 -5.64
N ARG A 53 5.47 -16.19 -5.28
CA ARG A 53 5.09 -15.00 -6.04
C ARG A 53 4.98 -13.80 -5.11
N PRO A 54 5.94 -12.86 -5.15
CA PRO A 54 5.81 -11.59 -4.46
C PRO A 54 4.88 -10.65 -5.24
N MET A 55 4.12 -9.81 -4.52
CA MET A 55 3.22 -8.81 -5.09
C MET A 55 3.20 -7.55 -4.21
N PRO A 56 3.01 -6.36 -4.79
CA PRO A 56 2.74 -5.15 -4.01
C PRO A 56 1.46 -5.31 -3.19
N GLY A 57 1.49 -4.99 -1.89
CA GLY A 57 0.38 -5.06 -0.96
C GLY A 57 0.12 -3.72 -0.25
N GLY A 58 -0.98 -3.59 0.49
CA GLY A 58 -1.37 -2.37 1.18
C GLY A 58 -1.48 -1.17 0.24
N ALA A 59 -0.91 -0.04 0.62
CA ALA A 59 -0.90 1.18 -0.21
C ALA A 59 -0.26 0.96 -1.59
N SER A 60 0.72 0.04 -1.69
CA SER A 60 1.34 -0.32 -2.97
C SER A 60 0.35 -0.99 -3.92
N ASN A 61 -0.54 -1.84 -3.40
CA ASN A 61 -1.61 -2.46 -4.20
C ASN A 61 -2.63 -1.42 -4.69
N VAL A 62 -2.96 -0.43 -3.86
CA VAL A 62 -3.86 0.68 -4.25
C VAL A 62 -3.27 1.45 -5.44
N ALA A 63 -1.99 1.83 -5.38
CA ALA A 63 -1.32 2.52 -6.47
C ALA A 63 -1.27 1.66 -7.75
N THR A 64 -0.98 0.36 -7.62
CA THR A 64 -1.01 -0.58 -8.74
C THR A 64 -2.40 -0.66 -9.39
N ASN A 65 -3.47 -0.65 -8.60
CA ASN A 65 -4.84 -0.67 -9.12
C ASN A 65 -5.19 0.63 -9.87
N VAL A 66 -4.73 1.80 -9.39
CA VAL A 66 -4.91 3.07 -10.12
C VAL A 66 -4.27 2.98 -11.50
N VAL A 67 -3.05 2.46 -11.60
CA VAL A 67 -2.34 2.28 -12.87
C VAL A 67 -3.02 1.24 -13.76
N ALA A 68 -3.50 0.15 -13.20
CA ALA A 68 -4.23 -0.88 -13.94
C ALA A 68 -5.55 -0.36 -14.54
N LEU A 69 -6.16 0.65 -13.92
CA LEU A 69 -7.33 1.37 -14.45
C LEU A 69 -6.98 2.44 -15.49
N GLY A 70 -5.69 2.59 -15.83
CA GLY A 70 -5.19 3.52 -16.84
C GLY A 70 -4.72 4.87 -16.30
N GLY A 71 -4.91 5.15 -15.02
CA GLY A 71 -4.44 6.39 -14.37
C GLY A 71 -2.93 6.44 -14.17
N THR A 72 -2.46 7.54 -13.63
CA THR A 72 -1.07 7.73 -13.13
C THR A 72 -1.10 7.75 -11.61
N ALA A 73 -0.14 7.10 -10.97
CA ALA A 73 -0.02 7.11 -9.52
C ALA A 73 1.36 7.58 -9.06
N THR A 74 1.39 8.44 -8.06
CA THR A 74 2.57 8.68 -7.22
C THR A 74 2.33 7.97 -5.89
N LEU A 75 3.22 7.05 -5.52
CA LEU A 75 3.14 6.29 -4.27
C LEU A 75 4.21 6.78 -3.32
N ILE A 76 3.81 7.14 -2.10
CA ILE A 76 4.75 7.54 -1.04
C ILE A 76 4.48 6.71 0.22
N GLY A 77 5.54 6.15 0.80
CA GLY A 77 5.45 5.37 2.03
C GLY A 77 6.81 5.00 2.58
N VAL A 78 6.82 4.03 3.50
CA VAL A 78 8.03 3.65 4.23
C VAL A 78 8.31 2.17 4.04
N THR A 79 9.58 1.83 3.84
CA THR A 79 10.10 0.45 3.82
C THR A 79 11.19 0.29 4.88
N GLY A 80 11.52 -0.93 5.24
CA GLY A 80 12.75 -1.23 5.98
C GLY A 80 13.97 -1.23 5.07
N ASP A 81 15.15 -1.32 5.68
CA ASP A 81 16.43 -1.57 4.98
C ASP A 81 16.68 -3.08 4.91
N ASP A 82 15.86 -3.77 4.10
CA ASP A 82 15.86 -5.23 3.99
C ASP A 82 15.56 -5.74 2.57
N GLU A 83 15.74 -7.05 2.36
CA GLU A 83 15.44 -7.72 1.08
C GLU A 83 13.99 -7.48 0.63
N ALA A 84 13.03 -7.49 1.56
CA ALA A 84 11.62 -7.32 1.22
C ALA A 84 11.34 -5.90 0.69
N GLY A 85 12.00 -4.87 1.24
CA GLY A 85 11.96 -3.50 0.75
C GLY A 85 12.55 -3.38 -0.66
N GLN A 86 13.67 -4.04 -0.92
CA GLN A 86 14.31 -4.06 -2.24
C GLN A 86 13.42 -4.76 -3.28
N VAL A 87 12.86 -5.92 -2.95
CA VAL A 87 11.92 -6.64 -3.81
C VAL A 87 10.68 -5.79 -4.11
N LEU A 88 10.09 -5.15 -3.10
CA LEU A 88 8.93 -4.29 -3.29
C LEU A 88 9.27 -3.10 -4.20
N THR A 89 10.39 -2.44 -3.99
CA THR A 89 10.85 -1.30 -4.80
C THR A 89 11.05 -1.71 -6.26
N SER A 90 11.65 -2.90 -6.50
CA SER A 90 11.81 -3.44 -7.86
C SER A 90 10.46 -3.68 -8.53
N LEU A 91 9.51 -4.34 -7.85
CA LEU A 91 8.17 -4.61 -8.39
C LEU A 91 7.39 -3.33 -8.74
N LEU A 92 7.60 -2.26 -7.98
CA LEU A 92 6.97 -0.96 -8.24
C LEU A 92 7.65 -0.22 -9.39
N GLY A 93 8.97 -0.34 -9.52
CA GLY A 93 9.76 0.28 -10.60
C GLY A 93 9.46 -0.29 -11.99
N ASP A 94 8.99 -1.54 -12.06
CA ASP A 94 8.63 -2.20 -13.32
C ASP A 94 7.26 -1.75 -13.87
N GLN A 95 6.51 -0.92 -13.12
CA GLN A 95 5.17 -0.50 -13.52
C GLN A 95 5.19 0.85 -14.25
N PRO A 96 4.77 0.90 -15.52
CA PRO A 96 4.62 2.17 -16.22
C PRO A 96 3.54 3.03 -15.53
N ARG A 97 3.71 4.36 -15.56
CA ARG A 97 2.76 5.32 -14.95
C ARG A 97 2.69 5.28 -13.41
N LEU A 98 3.59 4.54 -12.74
CA LEU A 98 3.76 4.53 -11.29
C LEU A 98 5.10 5.17 -10.92
N VAL A 99 5.06 6.22 -10.11
CA VAL A 99 6.24 6.83 -9.49
C VAL A 99 6.24 6.46 -8.01
N ALA A 100 7.08 5.51 -7.63
CA ALA A 100 7.23 5.12 -6.21
C ALA A 100 8.38 5.91 -5.57
N ARG A 101 8.10 6.55 -4.43
CA ARG A 101 9.06 7.28 -3.60
C ARG A 101 8.98 6.72 -2.18
N THR A 102 9.99 5.99 -1.76
CA THR A 102 10.02 5.36 -0.45
C THR A 102 11.05 6.00 0.46
N VAL A 103 10.68 6.20 1.73
CA VAL A 103 11.61 6.51 2.80
C VAL A 103 12.04 5.20 3.43
N VAL A 104 13.36 5.00 3.59
CA VAL A 104 13.89 3.82 4.28
C VAL A 104 13.99 4.10 5.77
N ASP A 105 13.36 3.25 6.59
CA ASP A 105 13.44 3.27 8.05
C ASP A 105 14.14 2.00 8.54
N ALA A 106 15.45 2.10 8.82
CA ALA A 106 16.26 0.97 9.28
C ALA A 106 15.88 0.44 10.68
N THR A 107 14.95 1.11 11.38
CA THR A 107 14.51 0.69 12.72
C THR A 107 13.38 -0.33 12.69
N ARG A 108 12.85 -0.62 11.50
CA ARG A 108 11.74 -1.56 11.28
C ARG A 108 11.95 -2.45 10.06
N PRO A 109 11.42 -3.66 10.04
CA PRO A 109 11.36 -4.45 8.82
C PRO A 109 10.28 -3.87 7.87
N THR A 110 10.46 -4.09 6.58
CA THR A 110 9.36 -3.96 5.62
C THR A 110 8.24 -4.93 6.00
N SER A 111 6.99 -4.45 6.01
CA SER A 111 5.85 -5.32 6.32
C SER A 111 5.70 -6.39 5.24
N VAL A 112 5.71 -7.66 5.65
CA VAL A 112 5.54 -8.82 4.75
C VAL A 112 4.38 -9.66 5.24
N LYS A 113 3.48 -10.05 4.32
CA LYS A 113 2.39 -11.00 4.56
C LYS A 113 2.59 -12.22 3.68
N THR A 114 3.09 -13.30 4.26
CA THR A 114 3.32 -14.57 3.54
C THR A 114 2.09 -15.46 3.67
N ARG A 115 1.47 -15.77 2.54
CA ARG A 115 0.31 -16.68 2.45
C ARG A 115 0.73 -18.00 1.86
N TYR A 116 0.63 -19.07 2.64
CA TYR A 116 0.87 -20.43 2.19
C TYR A 116 -0.43 -21.01 1.63
N VAL A 117 -0.41 -21.41 0.36
CA VAL A 117 -1.58 -21.91 -0.37
C VAL A 117 -1.29 -23.32 -0.87
N ALA A 118 -2.08 -24.28 -0.42
CA ALA A 118 -2.05 -25.66 -0.87
C ALA A 118 -3.40 -26.03 -1.51
N GLN A 119 -3.37 -26.67 -2.69
CA GLN A 119 -4.58 -27.12 -3.41
C GLN A 119 -5.64 -26.00 -3.58
N GLY A 120 -5.19 -24.76 -3.81
CA GLY A 120 -6.06 -23.61 -3.97
C GLY A 120 -6.61 -23.01 -2.68
N GLN A 121 -6.27 -23.55 -1.50
CA GLN A 121 -6.72 -23.07 -0.20
C GLN A 121 -5.57 -22.44 0.58
N GLN A 122 -5.81 -21.30 1.25
CA GLN A 122 -4.85 -20.71 2.16
C GLN A 122 -4.83 -21.51 3.47
N VAL A 123 -3.68 -22.14 3.74
CA VAL A 123 -3.50 -23.01 4.94
C VAL A 123 -2.84 -22.26 6.10
N LEU A 124 -2.05 -21.22 5.80
CA LEU A 124 -1.36 -20.42 6.82
C LEU A 124 -1.07 -19.02 6.30
N ARG A 125 -1.08 -18.02 7.19
CA ARG A 125 -0.49 -16.71 6.94
C ARG A 125 0.53 -16.40 8.02
N VAL A 126 1.70 -15.94 7.59
CA VAL A 126 2.79 -15.48 8.46
C VAL A 126 3.02 -14.01 8.18
N ASP A 127 2.91 -13.18 9.22
CA ASP A 127 3.09 -11.74 9.13
C ASP A 127 4.41 -11.35 9.82
N SER A 128 5.31 -10.69 9.08
CA SER A 128 6.52 -10.06 9.60
C SER A 128 6.32 -8.55 9.52
N GLU A 129 6.06 -7.90 10.65
CA GLU A 129 5.71 -6.48 10.68
C GLU A 129 5.97 -5.86 12.06
N GLN A 130 6.12 -4.54 12.07
CA GLN A 130 6.08 -3.73 13.29
C GLN A 130 5.02 -2.63 13.14
N ARG A 131 4.47 -2.17 14.29
CA ARG A 131 3.34 -1.23 14.30
C ARG A 131 3.65 0.08 15.05
N HIS A 132 4.89 0.27 15.52
CA HIS A 132 5.26 1.51 16.17
C HIS A 132 5.24 2.69 15.17
N ALA A 133 5.01 3.88 15.68
CA ALA A 133 5.04 5.09 14.86
C ALA A 133 6.42 5.29 14.23
N ILE A 134 6.46 5.84 13.02
CA ILE A 134 7.71 6.27 12.37
C ILE A 134 8.38 7.40 13.18
N GLY A 135 9.72 7.41 13.19
CA GLY A 135 10.50 8.43 13.87
C GLY A 135 10.39 9.83 13.22
N ALA A 136 10.88 10.85 13.93
CA ALA A 136 10.77 12.24 13.50
C ALA A 136 11.46 12.50 12.14
N ASP A 137 12.65 11.93 11.93
CA ASP A 137 13.43 12.13 10.70
C ASP A 137 12.72 11.48 9.50
N VAL A 138 12.18 10.26 9.67
CA VAL A 138 11.39 9.56 8.65
C VAL A 138 10.11 10.34 8.35
N THR A 139 9.44 10.85 9.40
CA THR A 139 8.24 11.71 9.25
C THR A 139 8.55 12.97 8.45
N ALA A 140 9.67 13.65 8.73
CA ALA A 140 10.06 14.87 8.01
C ALA A 140 10.31 14.59 6.52
N GLN A 141 11.05 13.52 6.20
CA GLN A 141 11.31 13.10 4.81
C GLN A 141 10.01 12.73 4.08
N LEU A 142 9.12 11.95 4.74
CA LEU A 142 7.83 11.57 4.20
C LEU A 142 6.99 12.80 3.84
N LEU A 143 6.85 13.75 4.76
CA LEU A 143 6.09 14.99 4.55
C LEU A 143 6.70 15.87 3.46
N GLN A 144 8.02 15.95 3.36
CA GLN A 144 8.69 16.67 2.28
C GLN A 144 8.38 16.09 0.89
N MET A 145 8.39 14.75 0.77
CA MET A 145 8.03 14.08 -0.48
C MET A 145 6.55 14.32 -0.85
N ILE A 146 5.65 14.30 0.15
CA ILE A 146 4.23 14.57 -0.04
C ILE A 146 4.02 16.01 -0.50
N ASP A 147 4.68 16.98 0.14
CA ASP A 147 4.60 18.39 -0.22
C ASP A 147 5.01 18.66 -1.67
N ALA A 148 6.03 17.97 -2.13
CA ALA A 148 6.51 18.07 -3.50
C ALA A 148 5.55 17.42 -4.52
N ALA A 149 4.79 16.39 -4.12
CA ALA A 149 3.88 15.67 -5.00
C ALA A 149 2.47 16.28 -5.08
N LEU A 150 1.98 16.89 -3.99
CA LEU A 150 0.61 17.42 -3.92
C LEU A 150 0.22 18.37 -5.06
N PRO A 151 1.08 19.29 -5.56
CA PRO A 151 0.70 20.19 -6.64
C PRO A 151 0.42 19.51 -7.99
N GLU A 152 0.87 18.26 -8.16
CA GLU A 152 0.82 17.54 -9.44
C GLU A 152 -0.37 16.59 -9.55
N VAL A 153 -1.19 16.46 -8.48
CA VAL A 153 -2.22 15.42 -8.38
C VAL A 153 -3.61 15.97 -8.24
N GLY A 154 -4.59 15.25 -8.80
CA GLY A 154 -6.00 15.60 -8.69
C GLY A 154 -6.71 15.01 -7.47
N ALA A 155 -6.14 13.97 -6.86
CA ALA A 155 -6.70 13.31 -5.68
C ALA A 155 -5.59 12.72 -4.81
N LEU A 156 -5.90 12.58 -3.51
CA LEU A 156 -5.06 11.93 -2.51
C LEU A 156 -5.79 10.72 -1.93
N VAL A 157 -5.13 9.57 -1.91
CA VAL A 157 -5.59 8.38 -1.19
C VAL A 157 -4.69 8.13 0.01
N LEU A 158 -5.29 8.02 1.19
CA LEU A 158 -4.63 7.61 2.43
C LEU A 158 -4.99 6.15 2.71
N SER A 159 -4.03 5.24 2.60
CA SER A 159 -4.24 3.80 2.81
C SER A 159 -3.59 3.38 4.13
N ASP A 160 -4.42 3.32 5.19
CA ASP A 160 -3.99 3.06 6.57
C ASP A 160 -4.23 1.60 6.95
N TYR A 161 -3.17 0.87 7.27
CA TYR A 161 -3.20 -0.50 7.78
C TYR A 161 -2.71 -0.60 9.23
N GLY A 162 -2.54 0.53 9.90
CA GLY A 162 -2.11 0.59 11.30
C GLY A 162 -0.67 0.12 11.51
N LYS A 163 0.24 0.38 10.55
CA LYS A 163 1.65 0.04 10.66
C LYS A 163 2.52 1.21 11.11
N GLY A 164 1.89 2.33 11.49
CA GLY A 164 2.55 3.46 12.12
C GLY A 164 3.11 4.51 11.16
N VAL A 165 2.85 4.42 9.86
CA VAL A 165 3.20 5.48 8.89
C VAL A 165 2.22 6.65 9.00
N LEU A 166 0.92 6.37 8.99
CA LEU A 166 -0.13 7.38 9.10
C LEU A 166 -0.46 7.66 10.57
N THR A 167 0.48 8.28 11.29
CA THR A 167 0.25 8.75 12.66
C THR A 167 -0.79 9.88 12.69
N PRO A 168 -1.42 10.19 13.85
CA PRO A 168 -2.36 11.31 13.95
C PRO A 168 -1.79 12.65 13.48
N ASP A 169 -0.50 12.93 13.77
CA ASP A 169 0.18 14.15 13.31
C ASP A 169 0.37 14.16 11.80
N VAL A 170 0.85 13.05 11.23
CA VAL A 170 1.02 12.89 9.78
C VAL A 170 -0.32 13.05 9.06
N LEU A 171 -1.36 12.36 9.51
CA LEU A 171 -2.71 12.45 8.95
C LEU A 171 -3.22 13.89 8.94
N ARG A 172 -3.14 14.58 10.08
CA ARG A 172 -3.58 15.96 10.22
C ARG A 172 -2.88 16.86 9.20
N ARG A 173 -1.55 16.83 9.16
CA ARG A 173 -0.75 17.67 8.26
C ARG A 173 -1.07 17.42 6.79
N ILE A 174 -1.23 16.17 6.40
CA ILE A 174 -1.52 15.82 5.00
C ILE A 174 -2.93 16.27 4.61
N ILE A 175 -3.94 16.01 5.45
CA ILE A 175 -5.33 16.40 5.19
C ILE A 175 -5.46 17.92 5.11
N ASP A 176 -4.86 18.67 6.05
CA ASP A 176 -4.90 20.14 6.05
C ASP A 176 -4.24 20.72 4.77
N LYS A 177 -3.11 20.13 4.32
CA LYS A 177 -2.42 20.57 3.11
C LYS A 177 -3.20 20.26 1.83
N ALA A 178 -3.87 19.11 1.76
CA ALA A 178 -4.74 18.75 0.66
C ALA A 178 -5.96 19.68 0.59
N ALA A 179 -6.59 19.94 1.74
CA ALA A 179 -7.72 20.86 1.84
C ALA A 179 -7.38 22.28 1.38
N ALA A 180 -6.20 22.81 1.79
CA ALA A 180 -5.72 24.13 1.36
C ALA A 180 -5.51 24.25 -0.16
N ARG A 181 -5.44 23.12 -0.88
CA ARG A 181 -5.27 23.03 -2.34
C ARG A 181 -6.52 22.56 -3.07
N ASN A 182 -7.64 22.36 -2.36
CA ASN A 182 -8.87 21.77 -2.89
C ASN A 182 -8.67 20.37 -3.50
N ILE A 183 -7.71 19.59 -2.98
CA ILE A 183 -7.46 18.20 -3.40
C ILE A 183 -8.39 17.29 -2.60
N SER A 184 -9.18 16.47 -3.30
CA SER A 184 -10.05 15.48 -2.66
C SER A 184 -9.23 14.40 -1.96
N VAL A 185 -9.58 14.12 -0.69
CA VAL A 185 -8.94 13.07 0.12
C VAL A 185 -9.88 11.89 0.27
N VAL A 186 -9.43 10.71 -0.12
CA VAL A 186 -10.11 9.42 0.07
C VAL A 186 -9.30 8.61 1.05
N VAL A 187 -9.95 8.00 2.03
CA VAL A 187 -9.29 7.20 3.06
C VAL A 187 -9.77 5.75 3.01
N ASP A 188 -8.82 4.81 2.95
CA ASP A 188 -9.01 3.41 3.30
C ASP A 188 -8.58 3.25 4.78
N PRO A 189 -9.54 3.20 5.73
CA PRO A 189 -9.26 3.46 7.13
C PRO A 189 -8.87 2.21 7.90
N TYR A 190 -8.00 2.37 8.90
CA TYR A 190 -7.70 1.33 9.89
C TYR A 190 -8.55 1.48 11.15
N GLY A 191 -9.16 0.37 11.57
CA GLY A 191 -9.87 0.28 12.85
C GLY A 191 -11.25 0.94 12.84
N ARG A 192 -11.72 1.37 14.01
CA ARG A 192 -13.07 1.91 14.22
C ARG A 192 -13.09 3.40 14.59
N ASP A 193 -11.94 4.00 14.82
CA ASP A 193 -11.81 5.42 15.16
C ASP A 193 -11.66 6.25 13.88
N PHE A 194 -12.77 6.63 13.29
CA PHE A 194 -12.80 7.49 12.10
C PHE A 194 -12.53 8.97 12.41
N ALA A 195 -12.57 9.38 13.70
CA ALA A 195 -12.30 10.76 14.10
C ALA A 195 -10.87 11.21 13.75
N ARG A 196 -9.94 10.27 13.65
CA ARG A 196 -8.55 10.53 13.22
C ARG A 196 -8.43 11.03 11.77
N TYR A 197 -9.44 10.75 10.92
CA TYR A 197 -9.48 11.18 9.52
C TYR A 197 -10.40 12.39 9.30
N LYS A 198 -10.74 13.12 10.36
CA LYS A 198 -11.61 14.30 10.29
C LYS A 198 -11.13 15.26 9.20
N GLN A 199 -12.07 15.78 8.40
CA GLN A 199 -11.88 16.64 7.23
C GLN A 199 -11.38 15.93 5.96
N ALA A 200 -11.20 14.61 5.95
CA ALA A 200 -11.14 13.89 4.69
C ALA A 200 -12.48 13.97 3.95
N GLY A 201 -12.43 13.99 2.63
CA GLY A 201 -13.64 14.11 1.81
C GLY A 201 -14.47 12.82 1.80
N TYR A 202 -13.81 11.67 1.83
CA TYR A 202 -14.43 10.33 1.75
C TYR A 202 -13.68 9.35 2.65
N ILE A 203 -14.44 8.46 3.31
CA ILE A 203 -13.93 7.39 4.17
C ILE A 203 -14.66 6.09 3.82
#